data_ba86555e7fc1c353d4f33d11cb4026fb
#
_entry.id   ba86555e7fc1c353d4f33d11cb4026fb
#
_cell.length_a   1.000
_cell.length_b   1.000
_cell.length_c   1.000
_cell.angle_alpha   90.00
_cell.angle_beta   90.00
_cell.angle_gamma   90.00
#
_symmetry.space_group_name_H-M   'P 1'
#
loop_
_entity.id
_entity.type
_entity.pdbx_description
1 polymer ?
#
loop_
_entity_poly.entity_id
_entity_poly.type
_entity_poly.pdbx_seq_one_letter_code
_entity_poly.pdbx_strand_id
1 'polypeptide(L)'
;MRSLAIDLLKIVLAIFVVGLHNHFLRDSYPTLSYLLVNGLFRLGVPVFLIITGYYFSFVNDFSKLKKWLFRIFILYAIWTVIYIPLWKEGEAVTNIVFGYHHLWYLNGTLFAGILLFYLRNKSPKLLISLVFLFFIFGYAIQYLGNSHFFEGETNELFNSYPMYRNFLFDCFPFLTIGFLIKKYEWDVKRNPSLWFVLLSVTAVIAEAFVNIQILKLSKKESVDLLFSLLIACPLLFIYFKNLKYKTDSKILASISTAIYFIHPLLMFYVYKSENLFVLQHADFFFVSSLILSSLVLVFLNRKLKYLL
;
A
#
# COMPACT_ATOMS: atom_id res chain seq x y z
N MET A 1 -5.28 -23.18 -10.30
CA MET A 1 -5.93 -21.96 -10.88
C MET A 1 -5.89 -20.82 -9.90
N ARG A 2 -5.54 -19.61 -10.34
CA ARG A 2 -5.50 -18.35 -9.60
C ARG A 2 -6.81 -17.58 -9.79
N SER A 3 -7.09 -16.61 -8.92
CA SER A 3 -8.21 -15.69 -9.10
C SER A 3 -7.81 -14.56 -10.05
N LEU A 4 -8.43 -14.52 -11.24
CA LEU A 4 -8.25 -13.43 -12.20
C LEU A 4 -8.75 -12.10 -11.61
N ALA A 5 -9.86 -12.15 -10.86
CA ALA A 5 -10.42 -10.95 -10.23
C ALA A 5 -9.45 -10.29 -9.24
N ILE A 6 -8.73 -11.09 -8.44
CA ILE A 6 -7.69 -10.57 -7.54
C ILE A 6 -6.51 -9.99 -8.33
N ASP A 7 -6.11 -10.63 -9.44
CA ASP A 7 -5.00 -10.11 -10.25
C ASP A 7 -5.39 -8.78 -10.95
N LEU A 8 -6.64 -8.63 -11.40
CA LEU A 8 -7.18 -7.36 -11.91
C LEU A 8 -7.28 -6.29 -10.81
N LEU A 9 -7.79 -6.67 -9.62
CA LEU A 9 -7.82 -5.76 -8.48
C LEU A 9 -6.43 -5.22 -8.16
N LYS A 10 -5.40 -6.06 -8.16
CA LYS A 10 -4.01 -5.64 -7.92
C LYS A 10 -3.53 -4.60 -8.94
N ILE A 11 -3.93 -4.69 -10.21
CA ILE A 11 -3.58 -3.68 -11.22
C ILE A 11 -4.24 -2.35 -10.88
N VAL A 12 -5.54 -2.36 -10.55
CA VAL A 12 -6.26 -1.14 -10.16
C VAL A 12 -5.61 -0.49 -8.93
N LEU A 13 -5.27 -1.30 -7.92
CA LEU A 13 -4.59 -0.81 -6.70
C LEU A 13 -3.18 -0.27 -6.99
N ALA A 14 -2.44 -0.89 -7.92
CA ALA A 14 -1.14 -0.36 -8.35
C ALA A 14 -1.28 1.00 -9.05
N ILE A 15 -2.32 1.17 -9.88
CA ILE A 15 -2.66 2.47 -10.50
C ILE A 15 -3.05 3.50 -9.43
N PHE A 16 -3.78 3.11 -8.38
CA PHE A 16 -4.09 4.01 -7.26
C PHE A 16 -2.82 4.48 -6.55
N VAL A 17 -1.86 3.58 -6.32
CA VAL A 17 -0.55 3.94 -5.73
C VAL A 17 0.23 4.91 -6.62
N VAL A 18 0.20 4.71 -7.95
CA VAL A 18 0.79 5.65 -8.91
C VAL A 18 0.11 7.02 -8.82
N GLY A 19 -1.23 7.06 -8.85
CA GLY A 19 -2.01 8.30 -8.77
C GLY A 19 -1.81 9.05 -7.44
N LEU A 20 -1.60 8.31 -6.33
CA LEU A 20 -1.28 8.86 -5.02
C LEU A 20 0.07 9.60 -5.06
N HIS A 21 1.10 8.99 -5.63
CA HIS A 21 2.44 9.58 -5.70
C HIS A 21 2.56 10.68 -6.75
N ASN A 22 1.78 10.62 -7.83
CA ASN A 22 1.74 11.65 -8.86
C ASN A 22 0.84 12.85 -8.47
N HIS A 23 0.21 12.83 -7.29
CA HIS A 23 -0.75 13.86 -6.88
C HIS A 23 -1.77 14.19 -7.98
N PHE A 24 -2.36 13.15 -8.54
CA PHE A 24 -3.27 13.22 -9.68
C PHE A 24 -4.30 14.35 -9.58
N LEU A 25 -4.41 15.18 -10.60
CA LEU A 25 -5.30 16.34 -10.71
C LEU A 25 -5.02 17.51 -9.73
N ARG A 26 -3.86 17.55 -9.05
CA ARG A 26 -3.58 18.55 -8.00
C ARG A 26 -3.70 19.97 -8.50
N ASP A 27 -3.17 20.26 -9.69
CA ASP A 27 -3.11 21.64 -10.21
C ASP A 27 -4.43 22.08 -10.84
N SER A 28 -5.18 21.15 -11.46
CA SER A 28 -6.44 21.47 -12.14
C SER A 28 -7.65 21.44 -11.20
N TYR A 29 -7.71 20.47 -10.27
CA TYR A 29 -8.85 20.25 -9.37
C TYR A 29 -8.37 19.87 -7.96
N PRO A 30 -7.83 20.81 -7.16
CA PRO A 30 -7.16 20.52 -5.89
C PRO A 30 -8.03 19.75 -4.87
N THR A 31 -9.31 20.08 -4.77
CA THR A 31 -10.23 19.39 -3.85
C THR A 31 -10.50 17.96 -4.30
N LEU A 32 -10.76 17.74 -5.59
CA LEU A 32 -10.94 16.40 -6.14
C LEU A 32 -9.67 15.57 -5.99
N SER A 33 -8.52 16.15 -6.29
CA SER A 33 -7.22 15.53 -6.08
C SER A 33 -7.06 15.07 -4.63
N TYR A 34 -7.36 15.92 -3.66
CA TYR A 34 -7.29 15.57 -2.25
C TYR A 34 -8.18 14.37 -1.91
N LEU A 35 -9.44 14.35 -2.37
CA LEU A 35 -10.37 13.25 -2.12
C LEU A 35 -9.93 11.94 -2.78
N LEU A 36 -9.28 12.00 -3.94
CA LEU A 36 -8.73 10.82 -4.58
C LEU A 36 -7.46 10.34 -3.86
N VAL A 37 -6.50 11.24 -3.62
CA VAL A 37 -5.17 10.94 -3.06
C VAL A 37 -5.25 10.54 -1.59
N ASN A 38 -6.00 11.27 -0.77
CA ASN A 38 -6.17 11.01 0.67
C ASN A 38 -7.46 10.26 1.03
N GLY A 39 -8.19 9.77 0.02
CA GLY A 39 -9.38 8.95 0.16
C GLY A 39 -9.25 7.67 -0.68
N LEU A 40 -9.81 7.67 -1.90
CA LEU A 40 -9.93 6.48 -2.74
C LEU A 40 -8.61 5.71 -2.93
N PHE A 41 -7.50 6.40 -3.21
CA PHE A 41 -6.22 5.76 -3.49
C PHE A 41 -5.58 5.14 -2.25
N ARG A 42 -6.04 5.52 -1.03
CA ARG A 42 -5.60 4.90 0.23
C ARG A 42 -6.05 3.45 0.39
N LEU A 43 -6.98 2.96 -0.42
CA LEU A 43 -7.30 1.53 -0.50
C LEU A 43 -6.12 0.68 -0.96
N GLY A 44 -5.16 1.26 -1.71
CA GLY A 44 -4.07 0.53 -2.36
C GLY A 44 -3.27 -0.35 -1.42
N VAL A 45 -2.52 0.26 -0.50
CA VAL A 45 -1.62 -0.44 0.43
C VAL A 45 -2.37 -1.38 1.38
N PRO A 46 -3.45 -0.96 2.07
CA PRO A 46 -4.19 -1.84 2.95
C PRO A 46 -4.74 -3.10 2.27
N VAL A 47 -5.27 -3.01 1.06
CA VAL A 47 -5.75 -4.19 0.33
C VAL A 47 -4.59 -5.09 -0.10
N PHE A 48 -3.43 -4.55 -0.50
CA PHE A 48 -2.23 -5.36 -0.74
C PHE A 48 -1.77 -6.11 0.52
N LEU A 49 -1.83 -5.46 1.70
CA LEU A 49 -1.52 -6.09 2.98
C LEU A 49 -2.53 -7.20 3.32
N ILE A 50 -3.83 -6.98 3.09
CA ILE A 50 -4.86 -8.01 3.28
C ILE A 50 -4.61 -9.20 2.36
N ILE A 51 -4.31 -8.98 1.07
CA ILE A 51 -3.96 -10.06 0.14
C ILE A 51 -2.74 -10.84 0.65
N THR A 52 -1.70 -10.12 1.10
CA THR A 52 -0.48 -10.73 1.64
C THR A 52 -0.79 -11.55 2.90
N GLY A 53 -1.54 -10.99 3.84
CA GLY A 53 -1.96 -11.65 5.07
C GLY A 53 -2.83 -12.89 4.83
N TYR A 54 -3.73 -12.84 3.86
CA TYR A 54 -4.54 -13.98 3.45
C TYR A 54 -3.67 -15.17 3.03
N TYR A 55 -2.64 -14.95 2.22
CA TYR A 55 -1.71 -15.99 1.82
C TYR A 55 -0.66 -16.32 2.89
N PHE A 56 -0.39 -15.40 3.83
CA PHE A 56 0.48 -15.66 4.97
C PHE A 56 -0.08 -16.75 5.90
N SER A 57 -1.37 -17.02 5.87
CA SER A 57 -2.00 -18.14 6.62
C SER A 57 -1.39 -19.50 6.30
N PHE A 58 -0.76 -19.68 5.14
CA PHE A 58 -0.04 -20.90 4.77
C PHE A 58 1.38 -20.99 5.36
N VAL A 59 1.86 -19.90 5.99
CA VAL A 59 3.16 -19.84 6.69
C VAL A 59 2.99 -20.33 8.11
N ASN A 60 2.92 -21.66 8.28
CA ASN A 60 2.57 -22.31 9.54
C ASN A 60 3.77 -22.89 10.30
N ASP A 61 4.97 -22.85 9.71
CA ASP A 61 6.22 -23.31 10.33
C ASP A 61 7.38 -22.36 10.06
N PHE A 62 8.50 -22.56 10.77
CA PHE A 62 9.68 -21.71 10.70
C PHE A 62 10.39 -21.78 9.33
N SER A 63 10.36 -22.93 8.66
CA SER A 63 10.97 -23.10 7.34
C SER A 63 10.24 -22.25 6.30
N LYS A 64 8.90 -22.26 6.34
CA LYS A 64 8.07 -21.43 5.46
C LYS A 64 8.23 -19.93 5.78
N LEU A 65 8.32 -19.59 7.09
CA LEU A 65 8.60 -18.19 7.49
C LEU A 65 9.92 -17.71 6.90
N LYS A 66 10.99 -18.49 7.08
CA LYS A 66 12.33 -18.14 6.54
C LYS A 66 12.28 -17.93 5.02
N LYS A 67 11.60 -18.79 4.28
CA LYS A 67 11.45 -18.66 2.82
C LYS A 67 10.65 -17.41 2.44
N TRP A 68 9.58 -17.10 3.19
CA TRP A 68 8.73 -15.94 2.97
C TRP A 68 9.49 -14.64 3.26
N LEU A 69 10.18 -14.57 4.41
CA LEU A 69 11.03 -13.42 4.78
C LEU A 69 12.16 -13.20 3.77
N PHE A 70 12.85 -14.26 3.38
CA PHE A 70 13.94 -14.20 2.40
C PHE A 70 13.45 -13.60 1.07
N ARG A 71 12.27 -14.02 0.58
CA ARG A 71 11.71 -13.50 -0.66
C ARG A 71 11.43 -12.00 -0.58
N ILE A 72 10.79 -11.52 0.49
CA ILE A 72 10.48 -10.10 0.65
C ILE A 72 11.77 -9.30 0.87
N PHE A 73 12.70 -9.82 1.68
CA PHE A 73 13.99 -9.19 1.92
C PHE A 73 14.81 -9.00 0.63
N ILE A 74 14.89 -10.02 -0.23
CA ILE A 74 15.59 -9.92 -1.50
C ILE A 74 14.94 -8.88 -2.43
N LEU A 75 13.61 -8.87 -2.52
CA LEU A 75 12.89 -7.85 -3.26
C LEU A 75 13.20 -6.45 -2.71
N TYR A 76 13.14 -6.29 -1.40
CA TYR A 76 13.50 -5.03 -0.73
C TYR A 76 14.93 -4.60 -1.04
N ALA A 77 15.88 -5.50 -0.90
CA ALA A 77 17.30 -5.22 -1.13
C ALA A 77 17.59 -4.83 -2.59
N ILE A 78 17.06 -5.58 -3.56
CA ILE A 78 17.24 -5.28 -4.99
C ILE A 78 16.72 -3.88 -5.32
N TRP A 79 15.48 -3.59 -4.92
CA TRP A 79 14.86 -2.30 -5.24
C TRP A 79 15.46 -1.16 -4.43
N THR A 80 15.91 -1.39 -3.20
CA THR A 80 16.68 -0.42 -2.42
C THR A 80 17.97 -0.03 -3.17
N VAL A 81 18.72 -1.00 -3.68
CA VAL A 81 19.95 -0.74 -4.48
C VAL A 81 19.63 0.06 -5.74
N ILE A 82 18.55 -0.29 -6.46
CA ILE A 82 18.11 0.44 -7.67
C ILE A 82 17.79 1.91 -7.35
N TYR A 83 17.30 2.20 -6.16
CA TYR A 83 16.91 3.55 -5.73
C TYR A 83 18.05 4.38 -5.10
N ILE A 84 19.22 3.80 -4.77
CA ILE A 84 20.36 4.53 -4.19
C ILE A 84 20.70 5.83 -4.96
N PRO A 85 20.73 5.85 -6.31
CA PRO A 85 21.06 7.06 -7.06
C PRO A 85 20.08 8.23 -6.88
N LEU A 86 18.90 7.97 -6.31
CA LEU A 86 17.86 9.00 -6.09
C LEU A 86 17.87 9.54 -4.65
N TRP A 87 18.69 9.00 -3.76
CA TRP A 87 18.76 9.43 -2.38
C TRP A 87 19.44 10.78 -2.23
N LYS A 88 19.00 11.56 -1.29
CA LYS A 88 19.69 12.78 -0.90
C LYS A 88 20.82 12.46 0.06
N GLU A 89 21.79 13.35 0.11
CA GLU A 89 22.90 13.25 1.06
C GLU A 89 22.38 13.20 2.51
N GLY A 90 22.92 12.29 3.31
CA GLY A 90 22.52 12.09 4.71
C GLY A 90 21.29 11.19 4.94
N GLU A 91 20.52 10.81 3.89
CA GLU A 91 19.30 10.02 4.05
C GLU A 91 19.51 8.49 4.01
N ALA A 92 20.75 8.02 3.80
CA ALA A 92 21.03 6.59 3.57
C ALA A 92 20.52 5.67 4.69
N VAL A 93 20.77 6.01 5.95
CA VAL A 93 20.32 5.20 7.11
C VAL A 93 18.80 5.15 7.18
N THR A 94 18.14 6.30 7.05
CA THR A 94 16.68 6.40 7.06
C THR A 94 16.06 5.58 5.92
N ASN A 95 16.59 5.68 4.72
CA ASN A 95 16.10 4.97 3.54
C ASN A 95 16.32 3.45 3.62
N ILE A 96 17.39 2.99 4.29
CA ILE A 96 17.62 1.57 4.53
C ILE A 96 16.72 1.03 5.64
N VAL A 97 16.53 1.80 6.72
CA VAL A 97 15.79 1.33 7.90
C VAL A 97 14.28 1.40 7.69
N PHE A 98 13.77 2.48 7.13
CA PHE A 98 12.33 2.69 6.94
C PHE A 98 11.85 2.40 5.52
N GLY A 99 12.75 2.31 4.55
CA GLY A 99 12.43 2.12 3.14
C GLY A 99 12.29 3.44 2.39
N TYR A 100 13.01 3.57 1.27
CA TYR A 100 12.91 4.73 0.40
C TYR A 100 11.51 4.79 -0.24
N HIS A 101 10.86 5.94 -0.12
CA HIS A 101 9.58 6.25 -0.77
C HIS A 101 8.53 5.15 -0.54
N HIS A 102 8.11 4.42 -1.57
CA HIS A 102 7.11 3.34 -1.51
C HIS A 102 7.65 2.01 -0.93
N LEU A 103 8.97 1.83 -0.82
CA LEU A 103 9.58 0.59 -0.33
C LEU A 103 9.32 0.33 1.17
N TRP A 104 8.89 1.35 1.93
CA TRP A 104 8.50 1.20 3.33
C TRP A 104 7.47 0.06 3.54
N TYR A 105 6.59 -0.16 2.56
CA TYR A 105 5.60 -1.24 2.58
C TYR A 105 6.25 -2.63 2.68
N LEU A 106 7.31 -2.90 1.93
CA LEU A 106 8.00 -4.19 2.00
C LEU A 106 8.67 -4.40 3.36
N ASN A 107 9.37 -3.36 3.84
CA ASN A 107 10.01 -3.38 5.14
C ASN A 107 8.97 -3.54 6.26
N GLY A 108 7.90 -2.75 6.22
CA GLY A 108 6.78 -2.87 7.15
C GLY A 108 6.12 -4.26 7.11
N THR A 109 5.96 -4.84 5.91
CA THR A 109 5.42 -6.20 5.74
C THR A 109 6.32 -7.27 6.38
N LEU A 110 7.65 -7.13 6.26
CA LEU A 110 8.61 -8.05 6.91
C LEU A 110 8.40 -8.10 8.43
N PHE A 111 8.45 -6.96 9.10
CA PHE A 111 8.33 -6.89 10.55
C PHE A 111 6.92 -7.24 11.05
N ALA A 112 5.88 -6.79 10.34
CA ALA A 112 4.50 -7.18 10.63
C ALA A 112 4.29 -8.69 10.49
N GLY A 113 4.89 -9.33 9.48
CA GLY A 113 4.84 -10.77 9.29
C GLY A 113 5.54 -11.56 10.39
N ILE A 114 6.69 -11.08 10.88
CA ILE A 114 7.38 -11.68 12.03
C ILE A 114 6.46 -11.61 13.26
N LEU A 115 5.94 -10.43 13.58
CA LEU A 115 5.04 -10.23 14.72
C LEU A 115 3.80 -11.15 14.61
N LEU A 116 3.16 -11.16 13.44
CA LEU A 116 1.98 -12.00 13.20
C LEU A 116 2.32 -13.49 13.32
N PHE A 117 3.48 -13.95 12.87
CA PHE A 117 3.90 -15.34 12.99
C PHE A 117 3.93 -15.81 14.44
N TYR A 118 4.46 -15.01 15.35
CA TYR A 118 4.47 -15.34 16.78
C TYR A 118 3.09 -15.26 17.41
N LEU A 119 2.23 -14.38 16.92
CA LEU A 119 0.87 -14.19 17.44
C LEU A 119 -0.19 -15.08 16.78
N ARG A 120 0.12 -15.74 15.65
CA ARG A 120 -0.86 -16.45 14.80
C ARG A 120 -1.71 -17.51 15.49
N ASN A 121 -1.19 -18.09 16.59
CA ASN A 121 -1.89 -19.12 17.37
C ASN A 121 -2.69 -18.54 18.53
N LYS A 122 -2.63 -17.24 18.77
CA LYS A 122 -3.44 -16.58 19.79
C LYS A 122 -4.93 -16.54 19.38
N SER A 123 -5.78 -16.23 20.35
CA SER A 123 -7.22 -16.17 20.12
C SER A 123 -7.60 -15.09 19.08
N PRO A 124 -8.68 -15.30 18.31
CA PRO A 124 -9.14 -14.28 17.35
C PRO A 124 -9.52 -12.97 18.04
N LYS A 125 -10.06 -13.03 19.25
CA LYS A 125 -10.39 -11.84 20.04
C LYS A 125 -9.15 -11.00 20.32
N LEU A 126 -8.05 -11.61 20.77
CA LEU A 126 -6.81 -10.90 21.01
C LEU A 126 -6.24 -10.28 19.72
N LEU A 127 -6.23 -11.04 18.60
CA LEU A 127 -5.72 -10.52 17.33
C LEU A 127 -6.55 -9.33 16.83
N ILE A 128 -7.87 -9.42 16.93
CA ILE A 128 -8.77 -8.31 16.56
C ILE A 128 -8.55 -7.10 17.49
N SER A 129 -8.41 -7.33 18.81
CA SER A 129 -8.12 -6.25 19.75
C SER A 129 -6.79 -5.55 19.44
N LEU A 130 -5.75 -6.30 19.07
CA LEU A 130 -4.46 -5.74 18.66
C LEU A 130 -4.56 -4.96 17.33
N VAL A 131 -5.36 -5.43 16.38
CA VAL A 131 -5.64 -4.70 15.13
C VAL A 131 -6.21 -3.33 15.44
N PHE A 132 -7.27 -3.27 16.25
CA PHE A 132 -7.89 -1.99 16.61
C PHE A 132 -6.96 -1.12 17.46
N LEU A 133 -6.28 -1.70 18.45
CA LEU A 133 -5.36 -0.97 19.33
C LEU A 133 -4.27 -0.26 18.53
N PHE A 134 -3.54 -1.00 17.71
CA PHE A 134 -2.42 -0.42 16.94
C PHE A 134 -2.92 0.56 15.87
N PHE A 135 -4.03 0.24 15.21
CA PHE A 135 -4.61 1.17 14.25
C PHE A 135 -5.05 2.49 14.88
N ILE A 136 -5.72 2.44 16.04
CA ILE A 136 -6.16 3.64 16.77
C ILE A 136 -4.95 4.48 17.21
N PHE A 137 -3.89 3.85 17.72
CA PHE A 137 -2.66 4.58 18.07
C PHE A 137 -2.03 5.27 16.87
N GLY A 138 -1.88 4.57 15.75
CA GLY A 138 -1.35 5.16 14.51
C GLY A 138 -2.24 6.30 13.99
N TYR A 139 -3.55 6.10 14.00
CA TYR A 139 -4.52 7.14 13.62
C TYR A 139 -4.42 8.37 14.54
N ALA A 140 -4.31 8.16 15.86
CA ALA A 140 -4.16 9.27 16.81
C ALA A 140 -2.87 10.07 16.58
N ILE A 141 -1.74 9.39 16.34
CA ILE A 141 -0.47 10.04 15.99
C ILE A 141 -0.63 10.87 14.71
N GLN A 142 -1.17 10.28 13.66
CA GLN A 142 -1.43 10.97 12.39
C GLN A 142 -2.36 12.17 12.57
N TYR A 143 -3.44 12.02 13.34
CA TYR A 143 -4.40 13.08 13.59
C TYR A 143 -3.77 14.26 14.34
N LEU A 144 -3.01 13.98 15.41
CA LEU A 144 -2.31 15.00 16.21
C LEU A 144 -1.27 15.75 15.37
N GLY A 145 -0.54 15.04 14.50
CA GLY A 145 0.39 15.66 13.55
C GLY A 145 -0.35 16.57 12.55
N ASN A 146 -1.35 16.01 11.84
CA ASN A 146 -2.06 16.72 10.77
C ASN A 146 -2.91 17.92 11.28
N SER A 147 -3.30 17.88 12.55
CA SER A 147 -3.97 19.03 13.22
C SER A 147 -3.00 20.08 13.74
N HIS A 148 -1.69 19.84 13.62
CA HIS A 148 -0.64 20.68 14.21
C HIS A 148 -0.88 20.99 15.68
N PHE A 149 -1.26 19.92 16.44
CA PHE A 149 -1.55 20.04 17.86
C PHE A 149 -0.32 20.42 18.69
N PHE A 150 0.86 20.03 18.25
CA PHE A 150 2.14 20.36 18.85
C PHE A 150 2.84 21.48 18.07
N GLU A 151 3.88 22.07 18.65
CA GLU A 151 4.73 23.08 18.01
C GLU A 151 6.17 22.57 17.87
N GLY A 152 6.97 23.25 17.01
CA GLY A 152 8.39 23.01 16.81
C GLY A 152 8.72 21.55 16.42
N GLU A 153 9.82 21.03 16.95
CA GLU A 153 10.34 19.70 16.61
C GLU A 153 9.35 18.57 16.90
N THR A 154 8.51 18.71 17.93
CA THR A 154 7.47 17.72 18.25
C THR A 154 6.42 17.65 17.15
N ASN A 155 6.02 18.78 16.59
CA ASN A 155 5.10 18.81 15.46
C ASN A 155 5.71 18.16 14.21
N GLU A 156 6.98 18.44 13.91
CA GLU A 156 7.71 17.79 12.81
C GLU A 156 7.80 16.28 12.99
N LEU A 157 8.08 15.83 14.23
CA LEU A 157 8.13 14.42 14.55
C LEU A 157 6.78 13.71 14.27
N PHE A 158 5.67 14.28 14.76
CA PHE A 158 4.34 13.68 14.59
C PHE A 158 3.87 13.70 13.12
N ASN A 159 4.36 14.65 12.30
CA ASN A 159 4.12 14.70 10.86
C ASN A 159 5.10 13.85 10.04
N SER A 160 6.13 13.28 10.67
CA SER A 160 7.04 12.37 9.98
C SER A 160 6.37 11.04 9.67
N TYR A 161 6.48 10.58 8.41
CA TYR A 161 5.84 9.34 7.95
C TYR A 161 6.15 8.10 8.79
N PRO A 162 7.40 7.86 9.28
CA PRO A 162 7.72 6.68 10.07
C PRO A 162 6.95 6.57 11.38
N MET A 163 6.43 7.68 11.93
CA MET A 163 5.69 7.68 13.18
C MET A 163 4.36 6.92 13.12
N TYR A 164 3.66 6.98 12.00
CA TYR A 164 2.37 6.31 11.84
C TYR A 164 2.32 5.34 10.65
N ARG A 165 3.10 5.58 9.58
CA ARG A 165 3.23 4.70 8.42
C ARG A 165 4.35 3.68 8.66
N ASN A 166 4.07 2.66 9.45
CA ASN A 166 5.08 1.67 9.85
C ASN A 166 4.49 0.25 9.98
N PHE A 167 5.37 -0.69 10.35
CA PHE A 167 4.97 -2.09 10.47
C PHE A 167 3.90 -2.36 11.52
N LEU A 168 3.85 -1.55 12.60
CA LEU A 168 2.97 -1.78 13.74
C LEU A 168 1.58 -1.18 13.54
N PHE A 169 1.53 0.07 13.08
CA PHE A 169 0.29 0.85 13.05
C PHE A 169 -0.46 0.73 11.72
N ASP A 170 0.24 0.47 10.62
CA ASP A 170 -0.37 0.32 9.28
C ASP A 170 -0.29 -1.13 8.79
N CYS A 171 0.93 -1.72 8.73
CA CYS A 171 1.06 -3.04 8.10
C CYS A 171 0.46 -4.17 8.93
N PHE A 172 0.70 -4.22 10.23
CA PHE A 172 0.22 -5.30 11.09
C PHE A 172 -1.32 -5.42 11.14
N PRO A 173 -2.08 -4.32 11.28
CA PRO A 173 -3.54 -4.38 11.26
C PRO A 173 -4.08 -5.06 10.00
N PHE A 174 -3.73 -4.57 8.83
CA PHE A 174 -4.28 -5.09 7.57
C PHE A 174 -3.75 -6.48 7.20
N LEU A 175 -2.47 -6.77 7.50
CA LEU A 175 -1.91 -8.11 7.34
C LEU A 175 -2.66 -9.11 8.22
N THR A 176 -2.93 -8.76 9.47
CA THR A 176 -3.67 -9.59 10.43
C THR A 176 -5.11 -9.80 10.01
N ILE A 177 -5.81 -8.77 9.50
CA ILE A 177 -7.16 -8.91 8.94
C ILE A 177 -7.16 -9.95 7.82
N GLY A 178 -6.22 -9.85 6.87
CA GLY A 178 -6.09 -10.81 5.78
C GLY A 178 -5.86 -12.25 6.27
N PHE A 179 -4.98 -12.41 7.25
CA PHE A 179 -4.74 -13.70 7.91
C PHE A 179 -6.00 -14.27 8.58
N LEU A 180 -6.75 -13.45 9.31
CA LEU A 180 -7.99 -13.86 9.97
C LEU A 180 -9.08 -14.25 8.96
N ILE A 181 -9.21 -13.52 7.86
CA ILE A 181 -10.14 -13.84 6.77
C ILE A 181 -9.91 -15.29 6.31
N LYS A 182 -8.65 -15.68 6.05
CA LYS A 182 -8.34 -17.03 5.61
C LYS A 182 -8.46 -18.06 6.72
N LYS A 183 -7.92 -17.78 7.91
CA LYS A 183 -7.88 -18.72 9.04
C LYS A 183 -9.27 -19.13 9.49
N TYR A 184 -10.24 -18.19 9.45
CA TYR A 184 -11.62 -18.41 9.89
C TYR A 184 -12.62 -18.54 8.74
N GLU A 185 -12.10 -18.58 7.49
CA GLU A 185 -12.89 -18.77 6.28
C GLU A 185 -14.00 -17.70 6.12
N TRP A 186 -13.71 -16.46 6.49
CA TRP A 186 -14.68 -15.37 6.36
C TRP A 186 -15.02 -15.08 4.91
N ASP A 187 -14.08 -15.29 3.98
CA ASP A 187 -14.31 -15.22 2.52
C ASP A 187 -15.31 -16.26 1.99
N VAL A 188 -15.43 -17.41 2.67
CA VAL A 188 -16.42 -18.45 2.33
C VAL A 188 -17.76 -18.19 3.01
N LYS A 189 -17.71 -17.78 4.28
CA LYS A 189 -18.90 -17.55 5.14
C LYS A 189 -19.61 -16.24 4.85
N ARG A 190 -18.95 -15.30 4.21
CA ARG A 190 -19.44 -13.96 3.92
C ARG A 190 -19.31 -13.67 2.42
N ASN A 191 -20.39 -13.20 1.82
CA ASN A 191 -20.40 -12.76 0.45
C ASN A 191 -21.01 -11.35 0.39
N PRO A 192 -20.19 -10.28 0.58
CA PRO A 192 -20.68 -8.93 0.56
C PRO A 192 -21.28 -8.62 -0.81
N SER A 193 -22.44 -7.94 -0.85
CA SER A 193 -23.00 -7.45 -2.10
C SER A 193 -22.15 -6.28 -2.64
N LEU A 194 -22.21 -6.04 -3.95
CA LEU A 194 -21.55 -4.90 -4.58
C LEU A 194 -21.95 -3.57 -3.92
N TRP A 195 -23.21 -3.42 -3.51
CA TRP A 195 -23.70 -2.20 -2.86
C TRP A 195 -22.99 -1.92 -1.53
N PHE A 196 -22.75 -2.94 -0.70
CA PHE A 196 -21.98 -2.77 0.54
C PHE A 196 -20.52 -2.40 0.26
N VAL A 197 -19.93 -2.95 -0.78
CA VAL A 197 -18.56 -2.57 -1.20
C VAL A 197 -18.55 -1.11 -1.66
N LEU A 198 -19.46 -0.72 -2.55
CA LEU A 198 -19.53 0.66 -3.04
C LEU A 198 -19.78 1.65 -1.89
N LEU A 199 -20.72 1.33 -0.98
CA LEU A 199 -20.99 2.17 0.19
C LEU A 199 -19.74 2.32 1.07
N SER A 200 -19.01 1.23 1.33
CA SER A 200 -17.80 1.28 2.15
C SER A 200 -16.67 2.08 1.48
N VAL A 201 -16.51 1.97 0.16
CA VAL A 201 -15.55 2.79 -0.60
C VAL A 201 -15.96 4.27 -0.60
N THR A 202 -17.27 4.56 -0.74
CA THR A 202 -17.77 5.94 -0.61
C THR A 202 -17.51 6.50 0.78
N ALA A 203 -17.60 5.67 1.83
CA ALA A 203 -17.28 6.09 3.20
C ALA A 203 -15.81 6.50 3.34
N VAL A 204 -14.87 5.87 2.61
CA VAL A 204 -13.46 6.29 2.60
C VAL A 204 -13.30 7.70 2.02
N ILE A 205 -14.00 8.00 0.92
CA ILE A 205 -13.98 9.33 0.30
C ILE A 205 -14.68 10.35 1.22
N ALA A 206 -15.78 9.96 1.85
CA ALA A 206 -16.51 10.81 2.79
C ALA A 206 -15.67 11.14 4.03
N GLU A 207 -14.91 10.19 4.58
CA GLU A 207 -13.97 10.44 5.69
C GLU A 207 -12.87 11.42 5.28
N ALA A 208 -12.30 11.30 4.08
CA ALA A 208 -11.35 12.27 3.56
C ALA A 208 -11.99 13.66 3.40
N PHE A 209 -13.26 13.76 2.98
CA PHE A 209 -14.00 15.01 2.91
C PHE A 209 -14.22 15.61 4.30
N VAL A 210 -14.61 14.81 5.30
CA VAL A 210 -14.76 15.24 6.70
C VAL A 210 -13.44 15.82 7.23
N ASN A 211 -12.32 15.12 6.99
CA ASN A 211 -11.00 15.55 7.42
C ASN A 211 -10.64 16.97 6.93
N ILE A 212 -10.91 17.28 5.66
CA ILE A 212 -10.55 18.58 5.07
C ILE A 212 -11.58 19.68 5.35
N GLN A 213 -12.88 19.36 5.30
CA GLN A 213 -13.95 20.38 5.36
C GLN A 213 -14.43 20.64 6.78
N ILE A 214 -14.52 19.61 7.62
CA ILE A 214 -15.05 19.68 8.96
C ILE A 214 -13.95 19.79 10.01
N LEU A 215 -12.98 18.87 9.99
CA LEU A 215 -11.87 18.85 10.94
C LEU A 215 -10.75 19.85 10.58
N LYS A 216 -10.81 20.43 9.38
CA LYS A 216 -9.85 21.43 8.89
C LYS A 216 -8.39 20.99 8.95
N LEU A 217 -8.14 19.69 8.76
CA LEU A 217 -6.79 19.16 8.72
C LEU A 217 -5.99 19.77 7.56
N SER A 218 -4.67 19.82 7.72
CA SER A 218 -3.77 20.37 6.71
C SER A 218 -3.91 19.64 5.38
N LYS A 219 -4.09 20.38 4.28
CA LYS A 219 -4.08 19.82 2.92
C LYS A 219 -2.69 19.43 2.43
N LYS A 220 -1.66 19.87 3.12
CA LYS A 220 -0.25 19.60 2.77
C LYS A 220 0.19 18.24 3.30
N GLU A 221 -0.43 17.80 4.39
CA GLU A 221 -0.07 16.55 5.05
C GLU A 221 -0.77 15.34 4.42
N SER A 222 -0.12 14.21 4.51
CA SER A 222 -0.66 12.94 4.02
C SER A 222 -1.59 12.33 5.06
N VAL A 223 -2.73 11.79 4.61
CA VAL A 223 -3.63 11.01 5.45
C VAL A 223 -3.59 9.56 4.97
N ASP A 224 -2.87 8.71 5.69
CA ASP A 224 -2.70 7.29 5.31
C ASP A 224 -3.71 6.38 6.02
N LEU A 225 -3.97 6.65 7.29
CA LEU A 225 -4.87 5.87 8.13
C LEU A 225 -6.24 6.54 8.18
N LEU A 226 -7.26 5.86 7.66
CA LEU A 226 -8.67 6.23 7.72
C LEU A 226 -9.45 5.07 8.36
N PHE A 227 -10.36 5.35 9.29
CA PHE A 227 -11.16 4.31 9.96
C PHE A 227 -12.00 3.49 9.00
N SER A 228 -12.52 4.13 7.97
CA SER A 228 -13.30 3.47 6.92
C SER A 228 -12.51 2.39 6.16
N LEU A 229 -11.17 2.46 6.11
CA LEU A 229 -10.33 1.43 5.50
C LEU A 229 -10.44 0.07 6.22
N LEU A 230 -10.65 0.07 7.55
CA LEU A 230 -10.84 -1.17 8.32
C LEU A 230 -12.06 -1.96 7.87
N ILE A 231 -13.04 -1.28 7.26
CA ILE A 231 -14.27 -1.88 6.73
C ILE A 231 -14.17 -2.06 5.21
N ALA A 232 -13.78 -1.03 4.49
CA ALA A 232 -13.78 -1.03 3.02
C ALA A 232 -12.79 -2.04 2.44
N CYS A 233 -11.56 -2.12 2.99
CA CYS A 233 -10.54 -2.99 2.44
C CYS A 233 -10.86 -4.49 2.56
N PRO A 234 -11.29 -5.03 3.72
CA PRO A 234 -11.71 -6.42 3.80
C PRO A 234 -12.95 -6.73 2.97
N LEU A 235 -13.94 -5.85 2.91
CA LEU A 235 -15.13 -6.05 2.06
C LEU A 235 -14.76 -6.09 0.58
N LEU A 236 -13.94 -5.14 0.12
CA LEU A 236 -13.44 -5.10 -1.25
C LEU A 236 -12.66 -6.39 -1.59
N PHE A 237 -11.74 -6.81 -0.72
CA PHE A 237 -10.99 -8.04 -0.91
C PHE A 237 -11.88 -9.28 -0.99
N ILE A 238 -12.82 -9.46 -0.04
CA ILE A 238 -13.72 -10.63 0.01
C ILE A 238 -14.61 -10.66 -1.23
N TYR A 239 -15.14 -9.51 -1.66
CA TYR A 239 -15.95 -9.42 -2.87
C TYR A 239 -15.20 -9.92 -4.10
N PHE A 240 -14.02 -9.36 -4.38
CA PHE A 240 -13.20 -9.77 -5.54
C PHE A 240 -12.71 -11.21 -5.41
N LYS A 241 -12.41 -11.68 -4.19
CA LYS A 241 -12.00 -13.07 -3.93
C LYS A 241 -13.09 -14.08 -4.27
N ASN A 242 -14.36 -13.70 -4.09
CA ASN A 242 -15.51 -14.56 -4.33
C ASN A 242 -15.97 -14.55 -5.80
N LEU A 243 -15.49 -13.64 -6.62
CA LEU A 243 -15.73 -13.69 -8.06
C LEU A 243 -15.06 -14.93 -8.66
N LYS A 244 -15.84 -15.70 -9.43
CA LYS A 244 -15.44 -17.03 -9.94
C LYS A 244 -14.50 -17.00 -11.14
N TYR A 245 -13.97 -15.83 -11.51
CA TYR A 245 -13.05 -15.70 -12.64
C TYR A 245 -11.67 -16.28 -12.29
N LYS A 246 -11.21 -17.25 -13.09
CA LYS A 246 -9.95 -17.97 -12.87
C LYS A 246 -9.00 -17.76 -14.06
N THR A 247 -7.71 -17.87 -13.78
CA THR A 247 -6.63 -17.85 -14.77
C THR A 247 -5.48 -18.73 -14.33
N ASP A 248 -4.71 -19.24 -15.27
CA ASP A 248 -3.44 -19.92 -15.00
C ASP A 248 -2.23 -18.99 -15.23
N SER A 249 -2.46 -17.84 -15.88
CA SER A 249 -1.43 -16.84 -16.15
C SER A 249 -1.07 -16.05 -14.89
N LYS A 250 0.23 -15.77 -14.72
CA LYS A 250 0.77 -14.88 -13.68
C LYS A 250 1.05 -13.46 -14.20
N ILE A 251 0.82 -13.21 -15.48
CA ILE A 251 1.23 -11.97 -16.16
C ILE A 251 0.64 -10.74 -15.47
N LEU A 252 -0.67 -10.72 -15.22
CA LEU A 252 -1.34 -9.56 -14.61
C LEU A 252 -0.82 -9.25 -13.21
N ALA A 253 -0.60 -10.29 -12.39
CA ALA A 253 -0.01 -10.11 -11.06
C ALA A 253 1.43 -9.58 -11.14
N SER A 254 2.21 -10.04 -12.12
CA SER A 254 3.58 -9.53 -12.34
C SER A 254 3.57 -8.10 -12.85
N ILE A 255 2.62 -7.73 -13.75
CA ILE A 255 2.45 -6.34 -14.22
C ILE A 255 2.13 -5.41 -13.05
N SER A 256 1.19 -5.77 -12.16
CA SER A 256 0.87 -4.93 -11.00
C SER A 256 2.08 -4.73 -10.08
N THR A 257 2.89 -5.76 -9.90
CA THR A 257 4.13 -5.69 -9.11
C THR A 257 5.18 -4.82 -9.81
N ALA A 258 5.32 -4.95 -11.13
CA ALA A 258 6.24 -4.13 -11.92
C ALA A 258 5.86 -2.64 -11.87
N ILE A 259 4.57 -2.31 -12.06
CA ILE A 259 4.04 -0.94 -11.91
C ILE A 259 4.39 -0.39 -10.53
N TYR A 260 4.12 -1.18 -9.48
CA TYR A 260 4.42 -0.78 -8.10
C TYR A 260 5.89 -0.45 -7.90
N PHE A 261 6.81 -1.26 -8.42
CA PHE A 261 8.24 -1.04 -8.18
C PHE A 261 8.84 0.08 -9.02
N ILE A 262 8.43 0.25 -10.29
CA ILE A 262 9.14 1.11 -11.22
C ILE A 262 8.64 2.58 -11.24
N HIS A 263 7.37 2.83 -10.81
CA HIS A 263 6.74 4.14 -11.03
C HIS A 263 7.50 5.32 -10.41
N PRO A 264 8.07 5.28 -9.18
CA PRO A 264 8.76 6.44 -8.65
C PRO A 264 10.06 6.76 -9.40
N LEU A 265 10.74 5.71 -9.91
CA LEU A 265 11.92 5.89 -10.74
C LEU A 265 11.58 6.65 -12.02
N LEU A 266 10.52 6.24 -12.71
CA LEU A 266 10.05 6.91 -13.92
C LEU A 266 9.53 8.31 -13.63
N MET A 267 8.80 8.51 -12.54
CA MET A 267 8.38 9.84 -12.11
C MET A 267 9.58 10.78 -11.93
N PHE A 268 10.64 10.31 -11.25
CA PHE A 268 11.84 11.11 -11.07
C PHE A 268 12.45 11.53 -12.40
N TYR A 269 12.68 10.59 -13.32
CA TYR A 269 13.35 10.91 -14.60
C TYR A 269 12.48 11.70 -15.56
N VAL A 270 11.17 11.48 -15.60
CA VAL A 270 10.27 12.19 -16.52
C VAL A 270 9.96 13.61 -16.03
N TYR A 271 9.53 13.76 -14.77
CA TYR A 271 9.12 15.09 -14.25
C TYR A 271 10.29 15.98 -13.82
N LYS A 272 11.53 15.46 -13.79
CA LYS A 272 12.75 16.24 -13.59
C LYS A 272 13.64 16.26 -14.84
N SER A 273 13.08 15.96 -16.01
CA SER A 273 13.82 16.00 -17.28
C SER A 273 14.24 17.45 -17.59
N GLU A 274 15.46 17.64 -18.06
CA GLU A 274 15.94 18.91 -18.57
C GLU A 274 15.42 19.19 -19.99
N ASN A 275 14.88 18.19 -20.67
CA ASN A 275 14.33 18.32 -22.01
C ASN A 275 12.92 18.93 -21.97
N LEU A 276 12.77 20.15 -22.49
CA LEU A 276 11.52 20.89 -22.50
C LEU A 276 10.38 20.15 -23.22
N PHE A 277 10.67 19.42 -24.30
CA PHE A 277 9.67 18.61 -25.00
C PHE A 277 9.14 17.49 -24.12
N VAL A 278 10.02 16.82 -23.35
CA VAL A 278 9.60 15.79 -22.40
C VAL A 278 8.76 16.39 -21.29
N LEU A 279 9.14 17.55 -20.75
CA LEU A 279 8.37 18.23 -19.70
C LEU A 279 6.98 18.68 -20.17
N GLN A 280 6.89 19.22 -21.37
CA GLN A 280 5.59 19.65 -21.96
C GLN A 280 4.62 18.48 -22.17
N HIS A 281 5.14 17.26 -22.32
CA HIS A 281 4.35 16.05 -22.55
C HIS A 281 4.60 15.00 -21.45
N ALA A 282 4.90 15.45 -20.22
CA ALA A 282 5.37 14.59 -19.14
C ALA A 282 4.42 13.44 -18.82
N ASP A 283 3.12 13.69 -18.78
CA ASP A 283 2.13 12.64 -18.50
C ASP A 283 2.12 11.56 -19.58
N PHE A 284 2.22 11.95 -20.84
CA PHE A 284 2.31 10.98 -21.94
C PHE A 284 3.57 10.14 -21.85
N PHE A 285 4.73 10.76 -21.64
CA PHE A 285 5.99 10.03 -21.48
C PHE A 285 5.99 9.15 -20.24
N PHE A 286 5.43 9.63 -19.12
CA PHE A 286 5.32 8.84 -17.90
C PHE A 286 4.45 7.60 -18.11
N VAL A 287 3.23 7.74 -18.64
CA VAL A 287 2.33 6.59 -18.85
C VAL A 287 2.92 5.61 -19.85
N SER A 288 3.47 6.10 -20.96
CA SER A 288 4.08 5.25 -22.01
C SER A 288 5.28 4.48 -21.46
N SER A 289 6.17 5.15 -20.73
CA SER A 289 7.34 4.52 -20.11
C SER A 289 6.94 3.54 -19.01
N LEU A 290 5.88 3.83 -18.23
CA LEU A 290 5.36 2.93 -17.20
C LEU A 290 4.86 1.62 -17.80
N ILE A 291 4.08 1.70 -18.89
CA ILE A 291 3.56 0.51 -19.59
C ILE A 291 4.75 -0.29 -20.14
N LEU A 292 5.63 0.34 -20.91
CA LEU A 292 6.76 -0.34 -21.55
C LEU A 292 7.70 -0.97 -20.53
N SER A 293 8.13 -0.20 -19.51
CA SER A 293 9.04 -0.70 -18.49
C SER A 293 8.43 -1.82 -17.66
N SER A 294 7.11 -1.77 -17.38
CA SER A 294 6.42 -2.86 -16.67
C SER A 294 6.43 -4.15 -17.49
N LEU A 295 6.21 -4.08 -18.80
CA LEU A 295 6.29 -5.25 -19.67
C LEU A 295 7.72 -5.81 -19.76
N VAL A 296 8.71 -4.93 -19.88
CA VAL A 296 10.14 -5.31 -19.85
C VAL A 296 10.52 -6.00 -18.55
N LEU A 297 10.10 -5.46 -17.40
CA LEU A 297 10.36 -6.06 -16.08
C LEU A 297 9.72 -7.44 -15.95
N VAL A 298 8.49 -7.62 -16.44
CA VAL A 298 7.81 -8.93 -16.45
C VAL A 298 8.58 -9.93 -17.32
N PHE A 299 9.11 -9.50 -18.46
CA PHE A 299 9.94 -10.34 -19.32
C PHE A 299 11.27 -10.70 -18.64
N LEU A 300 11.96 -9.72 -18.07
CA LEU A 300 13.22 -9.92 -17.34
C LEU A 300 13.06 -10.84 -16.12
N ASN A 301 11.95 -10.74 -15.41
CA ASN A 301 11.67 -11.58 -14.24
C ASN A 301 11.58 -13.08 -14.57
N ARG A 302 11.40 -13.46 -15.84
CA ARG A 302 11.49 -14.86 -16.26
C ARG A 302 12.90 -15.43 -16.11
N LYS A 303 13.93 -14.57 -16.24
CA LYS A 303 15.35 -14.92 -16.11
C LYS A 303 15.90 -14.53 -14.74
N LEU A 304 15.52 -13.36 -14.22
CA LEU A 304 15.96 -12.79 -12.94
C LEU A 304 14.92 -13.06 -11.87
N LYS A 305 14.97 -14.23 -11.27
CA LYS A 305 13.92 -14.85 -10.41
C LYS A 305 13.40 -14.01 -9.25
N TYR A 306 14.02 -12.94 -8.83
CA TYR A 306 13.63 -12.13 -7.66
C TYR A 306 13.45 -10.65 -8.00
N LEU A 307 13.20 -10.34 -9.26
CA LEU A 307 13.01 -8.96 -9.68
C LEU A 307 11.58 -8.45 -9.36
N LEU A 308 10.57 -9.36 -9.36
CA LEU A 308 9.16 -9.10 -9.08
C LEU A 308 8.56 -10.12 -8.10
#